data_2040c17400c61593c854d3e3ac7edfa3
#
_entry.id   2040c17400c61593c854d3e3ac7edfa3
#
_cell.length_a   1.000
_cell.length_b   1.000
_cell.length_c   1.000
_cell.angle_alpha   90.00
_cell.angle_beta   90.00
_cell.angle_gamma   90.00
#
_symmetry.space_group_name_H-M   'P 1'
#
loop_
_entity.id
_entity.type
_entity.pdbx_description
1 polymer ?
#
loop_
_entity_poly.entity_id
_entity_poly.type
_entity_poly.pdbx_seq_one_letter_code
_entity_poly.pdbx_strand_id
1 'polypeptide(L)'
;MTGADVVAAVQRAVRDVGAGQGLWSPGDRVMVACSGGPDSLCLLHVMRALASDQALEIVVGHVDHQLRPSSRDDAQFVAQVAQRWGLKHRVAQVTVRGTGEAGAREARYEALKGLAEDLGAQAIATAHTADDQAETLIMRWIRGTGVRGLRGIPTRRGVLVRPLLQVGRRQVEAYIEAVGLQAREDPTNAGLEPFRNRIRHQILPLLKAENPLIVEALGRLAENAHAEVEALHHLAVQGASREVLGPDGGVAVRLELGDLPKERGPRMGIFSHRLRWAHERVRRALDGKHGLQGHQLGRNHVLAVEEVLASARGREVRRVSLPGKVVAVVVEAWVSVVPETWLTTPPALEWEVFPGETLAPGGFTFKGWSEEVTGEGQGKKN
;
A
#
# COMPACT_ATOMS: atom_id res chain seq x y z
N MET A 1 18.54 25.48 17.78
CA MET A 1 18.01 25.86 16.45
C MET A 1 17.08 27.04 16.64
N THR A 2 17.19 28.08 15.83
CA THR A 2 16.21 29.20 15.82
C THR A 2 14.91 28.73 15.17
N GLY A 3 13.81 29.47 15.37
CA GLY A 3 12.53 29.15 14.67
C GLY A 3 12.68 29.13 13.14
N ALA A 4 13.50 30.03 12.58
CA ALA A 4 13.81 30.07 11.15
C ALA A 4 14.57 28.81 10.68
N ASP A 5 15.49 28.27 11.49
CA ASP A 5 16.24 27.06 11.17
C ASP A 5 15.30 25.84 11.10
N VAL A 6 14.33 25.75 12.04
CA VAL A 6 13.32 24.66 12.05
C VAL A 6 12.46 24.74 10.82
N VAL A 7 11.97 25.93 10.48
CA VAL A 7 11.12 26.14 9.28
C VAL A 7 11.87 25.70 8.02
N ALA A 8 13.11 26.16 7.85
CA ALA A 8 13.93 25.79 6.70
C ALA A 8 14.22 24.28 6.64
N ALA A 9 14.49 23.64 7.79
CA ALA A 9 14.76 22.21 7.87
C ALA A 9 13.55 21.37 7.47
N VAL A 10 12.35 21.68 7.98
CA VAL A 10 11.12 20.96 7.63
C VAL A 10 10.74 21.15 6.15
N GLN A 11 10.83 22.39 5.63
CA GLN A 11 10.58 22.66 4.21
C GLN A 11 11.56 21.91 3.31
N ARG A 12 12.85 21.85 3.69
CA ARG A 12 13.87 21.08 2.96
C ARG A 12 13.53 19.59 2.96
N ALA A 13 13.22 19.01 4.12
CA ALA A 13 12.86 17.59 4.22
C ALA A 13 11.68 17.23 3.33
N VAL A 14 10.63 18.05 3.30
CA VAL A 14 9.46 17.83 2.42
C VAL A 14 9.83 17.97 0.95
N ARG A 15 10.63 18.97 0.58
CA ARG A 15 11.12 19.15 -0.79
C ARG A 15 11.95 17.97 -1.26
N ASP A 16 12.90 17.52 -0.44
CA ASP A 16 13.83 16.45 -0.78
C ASP A 16 13.11 15.11 -0.95
N VAL A 17 12.15 14.81 -0.07
CA VAL A 17 11.28 13.63 -0.21
C VAL A 17 10.40 13.74 -1.46
N GLY A 18 9.82 14.90 -1.72
CA GLY A 18 8.96 15.14 -2.88
C GLY A 18 9.69 14.92 -4.20
N ALA A 19 10.85 15.54 -4.35
CA ALA A 19 11.68 15.44 -5.55
C ALA A 19 12.36 14.06 -5.67
N GLY A 20 13.00 13.59 -4.59
CA GLY A 20 13.78 12.34 -4.60
C GLY A 20 12.94 11.09 -4.82
N GLN A 21 11.66 11.11 -4.41
CA GLN A 21 10.77 9.96 -4.54
C GLN A 21 9.62 10.18 -5.55
N GLY A 22 9.69 11.26 -6.32
CA GLY A 22 8.71 11.55 -7.37
C GLY A 22 7.27 11.60 -6.85
N LEU A 23 7.05 12.27 -5.68
CA LEU A 23 5.72 12.33 -5.08
C LEU A 23 4.75 13.21 -5.87
N TRP A 24 5.26 14.11 -6.65
CA TRP A 24 4.55 14.99 -7.58
C TRP A 24 5.46 15.43 -8.72
N SER A 25 4.88 15.98 -9.75
CA SER A 25 5.56 16.60 -10.89
C SER A 25 5.22 18.08 -10.97
N PRO A 26 6.09 18.92 -11.56
CA PRO A 26 5.74 20.30 -11.86
C PRO A 26 4.44 20.38 -12.67
N GLY A 27 3.53 21.26 -12.26
CA GLY A 27 2.21 21.39 -12.83
C GLY A 27 1.12 20.54 -12.15
N ASP A 28 1.48 19.64 -11.26
CA ASP A 28 0.49 18.83 -10.54
C ASP A 28 -0.33 19.69 -9.56
N ARG A 29 -1.61 19.34 -9.46
CA ARG A 29 -2.47 19.78 -8.36
C ARG A 29 -2.40 18.74 -7.24
N VAL A 30 -1.94 19.17 -6.07
CA VAL A 30 -1.81 18.33 -4.89
C VAL A 30 -2.87 18.69 -3.86
N MET A 31 -3.72 17.73 -3.50
CA MET A 31 -4.69 17.91 -2.42
C MET A 31 -4.04 17.57 -1.08
N VAL A 32 -3.99 18.52 -0.17
CA VAL A 32 -3.59 18.26 1.23
C VAL A 32 -4.80 17.84 2.03
N ALA A 33 -4.76 16.62 2.57
CA ALA A 33 -5.76 16.11 3.51
C ALA A 33 -5.55 16.77 4.88
N CYS A 34 -6.34 17.80 5.17
CA CYS A 34 -6.22 18.61 6.39
C CYS A 34 -7.32 18.28 7.40
N SER A 35 -6.93 17.83 8.60
CA SER A 35 -7.86 17.57 9.71
C SER A 35 -7.98 18.76 10.67
N GLY A 36 -7.13 19.79 10.53
CA GLY A 36 -7.03 20.91 11.46
C GLY A 36 -6.04 20.68 12.62
N GLY A 37 -5.55 19.46 12.81
CA GLY A 37 -4.50 19.15 13.79
C GLY A 37 -3.11 19.60 13.37
N PRO A 38 -2.12 19.62 14.31
CA PRO A 38 -0.80 20.21 14.10
C PRO A 38 -0.08 19.61 12.89
N ASP A 39 -0.05 18.28 12.74
CA ASP A 39 0.65 17.63 11.64
C ASP A 39 0.07 18.06 10.28
N SER A 40 -1.28 18.10 10.17
CA SER A 40 -1.96 18.44 8.92
C SER A 40 -1.85 19.92 8.56
N LEU A 41 -1.82 20.81 9.56
CA LEU A 41 -1.60 22.24 9.33
C LEU A 41 -0.14 22.53 8.98
N CYS A 42 0.81 21.86 9.63
CA CYS A 42 2.21 21.91 9.25
C CYS A 42 2.38 21.51 7.79
N LEU A 43 1.86 20.36 7.39
CA LEU A 43 1.92 19.90 5.99
C LEU A 43 1.32 20.92 5.03
N LEU A 44 0.12 21.44 5.32
CA LEU A 44 -0.57 22.39 4.46
C LEU A 44 0.26 23.69 4.30
N HIS A 45 0.82 24.21 5.39
CA HIS A 45 1.64 25.42 5.37
C HIS A 45 2.94 25.20 4.58
N VAL A 46 3.63 24.08 4.80
CA VAL A 46 4.85 23.72 4.06
C VAL A 46 4.56 23.56 2.57
N MET A 47 3.54 22.80 2.21
CA MET A 47 3.17 22.57 0.80
C MET A 47 2.82 23.89 0.10
N ARG A 48 2.10 24.79 0.77
CA ARG A 48 1.79 26.13 0.27
C ARG A 48 3.07 26.96 0.07
N ALA A 49 4.02 26.90 1.02
CA ALA A 49 5.28 27.63 0.91
C ALA A 49 6.16 27.12 -0.24
N LEU A 50 6.11 25.83 -0.55
CA LEU A 50 6.86 25.20 -1.62
C LEU A 50 6.15 25.24 -2.99
N ALA A 51 4.88 25.66 -3.03
CA ALA A 51 4.04 25.59 -4.22
C ALA A 51 4.64 26.29 -5.43
N SER A 52 5.13 27.51 -5.26
CA SER A 52 5.75 28.31 -6.35
C SER A 52 7.04 27.65 -6.84
N ASP A 53 7.93 27.28 -5.92
CA ASP A 53 9.23 26.70 -6.26
C ASP A 53 9.11 25.33 -6.96
N GLN A 54 8.07 24.57 -6.63
CA GLN A 54 7.80 23.25 -7.19
C GLN A 54 6.79 23.27 -8.34
N ALA A 55 6.31 24.45 -8.73
CA ALA A 55 5.27 24.66 -9.73
C ALA A 55 4.00 23.81 -9.45
N LEU A 56 3.49 23.83 -8.21
CA LEU A 56 2.33 23.06 -7.77
C LEU A 56 1.11 23.94 -7.54
N GLU A 57 -0.09 23.41 -7.82
CA GLU A 57 -1.35 23.97 -7.33
C GLU A 57 -1.77 23.22 -6.07
N ILE A 58 -1.87 23.91 -4.92
CA ILE A 58 -2.28 23.29 -3.66
C ILE A 58 -3.76 23.51 -3.43
N VAL A 59 -4.48 22.42 -3.13
CA VAL A 59 -5.89 22.44 -2.76
C VAL A 59 -6.08 21.68 -1.45
N VAL A 60 -7.19 21.92 -0.75
CA VAL A 60 -7.44 21.38 0.59
C VAL A 60 -8.64 20.43 0.56
N GLY A 61 -8.46 19.22 1.08
CA GLY A 61 -9.53 18.26 1.33
C GLY A 61 -9.70 18.01 2.83
N HIS A 62 -10.92 18.12 3.34
CA HIS A 62 -11.27 17.75 4.72
C HIS A 62 -12.33 16.66 4.71
N VAL A 63 -12.17 15.67 5.59
CA VAL A 63 -13.17 14.61 5.81
C VAL A 63 -13.75 14.76 7.20
N ASP A 64 -15.03 15.12 7.25
CA ASP A 64 -15.82 15.16 8.46
C ASP A 64 -16.43 13.78 8.72
N HIS A 65 -15.94 13.09 9.75
CA HIS A 65 -16.40 11.74 10.13
C HIS A 65 -17.70 11.74 10.95
N GLN A 66 -18.21 12.90 11.35
CA GLN A 66 -19.42 13.06 12.16
C GLN A 66 -19.42 12.22 13.45
N LEU A 67 -18.25 11.86 13.98
CA LEU A 67 -18.11 11.01 15.17
C LEU A 67 -18.31 11.78 16.48
N ARG A 68 -18.33 13.11 16.43
CA ARG A 68 -18.46 13.99 17.59
C ARG A 68 -19.17 15.30 17.22
N PRO A 69 -19.86 15.95 18.17
CA PRO A 69 -20.54 17.21 17.92
C PRO A 69 -19.62 18.32 17.38
N SER A 70 -18.34 18.33 17.82
CA SER A 70 -17.33 19.33 17.42
C SER A 70 -16.74 19.10 16.02
N SER A 71 -17.10 18.04 15.31
CA SER A 71 -16.55 17.76 13.97
C SER A 71 -16.90 18.84 12.94
N ARG A 72 -18.07 19.49 13.10
CA ARG A 72 -18.46 20.64 12.27
C ARG A 72 -17.55 21.84 12.49
N ASP A 73 -17.11 22.07 13.73
CA ASP A 73 -16.19 23.18 14.05
C ASP A 73 -14.81 22.93 13.43
N ASP A 74 -14.39 21.67 13.38
CA ASP A 74 -13.13 21.29 12.72
C ASP A 74 -13.21 21.56 11.20
N ALA A 75 -14.31 21.18 10.57
CA ALA A 75 -14.56 21.47 9.15
C ALA A 75 -14.59 22.97 8.87
N GLN A 76 -15.25 23.74 9.72
CA GLN A 76 -15.31 25.21 9.61
C GLN A 76 -13.94 25.85 9.80
N PHE A 77 -13.17 25.37 10.76
CA PHE A 77 -11.80 25.83 11.02
C PHE A 77 -10.91 25.61 9.78
N VAL A 78 -10.93 24.41 9.20
CA VAL A 78 -10.13 24.08 7.99
C VAL A 78 -10.57 24.96 6.81
N ALA A 79 -11.89 25.18 6.63
CA ALA A 79 -12.40 26.07 5.59
C ALA A 79 -11.91 27.51 5.77
N GLN A 80 -11.91 28.04 7.01
CA GLN A 80 -11.39 29.38 7.32
C GLN A 80 -9.88 29.50 7.03
N VAL A 81 -9.09 28.48 7.41
CA VAL A 81 -7.65 28.45 7.11
C VAL A 81 -7.42 28.45 5.60
N ALA A 82 -8.12 27.59 4.85
CA ALA A 82 -8.01 27.53 3.39
C ALA A 82 -8.38 28.85 2.74
N GLN A 83 -9.49 29.46 3.15
CA GLN A 83 -9.95 30.74 2.65
C GLN A 83 -8.95 31.87 2.95
N ARG A 84 -8.44 31.95 4.18
CA ARG A 84 -7.40 32.94 4.58
C ARG A 84 -6.14 32.83 3.71
N TRP A 85 -5.79 31.62 3.27
CA TRP A 85 -4.62 31.38 2.44
C TRP A 85 -4.90 31.38 0.94
N GLY A 86 -6.13 31.67 0.53
CA GLY A 86 -6.54 31.74 -0.89
C GLY A 86 -6.53 30.37 -1.57
N LEU A 87 -6.70 29.28 -0.80
CA LEU A 87 -6.68 27.91 -1.31
C LEU A 87 -8.10 27.41 -1.60
N LYS A 88 -8.28 26.75 -2.74
CA LYS A 88 -9.51 26.00 -3.02
C LYS A 88 -9.66 24.88 -2.00
N HIS A 89 -10.87 24.65 -1.49
CA HIS A 89 -11.13 23.59 -0.54
C HIS A 89 -12.46 22.87 -0.79
N ARG A 90 -12.53 21.63 -0.31
CA ARG A 90 -13.76 20.82 -0.26
C ARG A 90 -13.83 20.05 1.05
N VAL A 91 -15.04 19.80 1.50
CA VAL A 91 -15.34 19.01 2.69
C VAL A 91 -16.23 17.85 2.28
N ALA A 92 -15.84 16.63 2.60
CA ALA A 92 -16.69 15.44 2.48
C ALA A 92 -17.20 15.03 3.86
N GLN A 93 -18.48 14.71 3.95
CA GLN A 93 -19.08 14.11 5.14
C GLN A 93 -19.13 12.59 4.96
N VAL A 94 -18.66 11.85 5.94
CA VAL A 94 -18.62 10.39 5.89
C VAL A 94 -19.35 9.81 7.09
N THR A 95 -20.37 9.02 6.82
CA THR A 95 -20.99 8.18 7.84
C THR A 95 -20.26 6.86 7.90
N VAL A 96 -19.58 6.59 9.01
CA VAL A 96 -18.86 5.32 9.20
C VAL A 96 -19.87 4.17 9.33
N ARG A 97 -19.95 3.33 8.30
CA ARG A 97 -20.74 2.09 8.34
C ARG A 97 -19.86 0.97 8.91
N GLY A 98 -20.11 0.55 10.13
CA GLY A 98 -19.40 -0.56 10.78
C GLY A 98 -18.63 -0.16 12.04
N THR A 99 -18.34 -1.13 12.89
CA THR A 99 -17.60 -0.96 14.14
C THR A 99 -16.11 -1.29 13.91
N GLY A 100 -15.23 -0.31 14.14
CA GLY A 100 -13.79 -0.55 14.16
C GLY A 100 -12.95 0.48 13.38
N GLU A 101 -11.70 0.61 13.81
CA GLU A 101 -10.70 1.55 13.25
C GLU A 101 -10.43 1.31 11.76
N ALA A 102 -10.46 0.05 11.31
CA ALA A 102 -10.20 -0.32 9.92
C ALA A 102 -11.28 0.20 8.96
N GLY A 103 -12.57 0.06 9.31
CA GLY A 103 -13.68 0.53 8.49
C GLY A 103 -13.72 2.06 8.39
N ALA A 104 -13.47 2.75 9.52
CA ALA A 104 -13.38 4.21 9.55
C ALA A 104 -12.21 4.72 8.69
N ARG A 105 -11.08 4.02 8.72
CA ARG A 105 -9.92 4.33 7.89
C ARG A 105 -10.21 4.14 6.39
N GLU A 106 -10.89 3.07 6.02
CA GLU A 106 -11.26 2.79 4.62
C GLU A 106 -12.21 3.85 4.08
N ALA A 107 -13.30 4.12 4.80
CA ALA A 107 -14.26 5.16 4.45
C ALA A 107 -13.60 6.54 4.28
N ARG A 108 -12.64 6.88 5.16
CA ARG A 108 -11.85 8.11 5.04
C ARG A 108 -11.03 8.16 3.73
N TYR A 109 -10.35 7.07 3.36
CA TYR A 109 -9.56 7.07 2.14
C TYR A 109 -10.41 7.13 0.88
N GLU A 110 -11.57 6.48 0.86
CA GLU A 110 -12.52 6.60 -0.26
C GLU A 110 -13.05 8.02 -0.39
N ALA A 111 -13.42 8.66 0.72
CA ALA A 111 -13.84 10.06 0.70
C ALA A 111 -12.73 10.99 0.21
N LEU A 112 -11.47 10.77 0.64
CA LEU A 112 -10.33 11.55 0.15
C LEU A 112 -10.10 11.36 -1.35
N LYS A 113 -10.31 10.17 -1.90
CA LYS A 113 -10.22 9.95 -3.35
C LYS A 113 -11.30 10.71 -4.12
N GLY A 114 -12.56 10.62 -3.66
CA GLY A 114 -13.65 11.39 -4.26
C GLY A 114 -13.37 12.89 -4.24
N LEU A 115 -12.89 13.43 -3.10
CA LEU A 115 -12.50 14.84 -3.00
C LEU A 115 -11.37 15.21 -3.99
N ALA A 116 -10.39 14.31 -4.17
CA ALA A 116 -9.29 14.55 -5.09
C ALA A 116 -9.77 14.55 -6.55
N GLU A 117 -10.69 13.66 -6.90
CA GLU A 117 -11.34 13.62 -8.22
C GLU A 117 -12.13 14.92 -8.48
N ASP A 118 -12.97 15.36 -7.53
CA ASP A 118 -13.76 16.59 -7.59
C ASP A 118 -12.88 17.85 -7.75
N LEU A 119 -11.72 17.85 -7.11
CA LEU A 119 -10.75 18.94 -7.16
C LEU A 119 -9.77 18.81 -8.33
N GLY A 120 -9.78 17.70 -9.07
CA GLY A 120 -8.84 17.40 -10.16
C GLY A 120 -7.39 17.25 -9.68
N ALA A 121 -7.17 16.68 -8.49
CA ALA A 121 -5.85 16.50 -7.90
C ALA A 121 -5.21 15.18 -8.32
N GLN A 122 -3.92 15.24 -8.72
CA GLN A 122 -3.13 14.09 -9.12
C GLN A 122 -2.53 13.33 -7.92
N ALA A 123 -2.36 14.02 -6.77
CA ALA A 123 -1.85 13.44 -5.55
C ALA A 123 -2.63 13.92 -4.32
N ILE A 124 -2.69 13.07 -3.30
CA ILE A 124 -3.31 13.34 -1.99
C ILE A 124 -2.21 13.28 -0.93
N ALA A 125 -1.79 14.43 -0.43
CA ALA A 125 -0.78 14.54 0.62
C ALA A 125 -1.41 14.33 2.01
N THR A 126 -0.91 13.36 2.77
CA THR A 126 -1.34 13.06 4.14
C THR A 126 -0.19 13.29 5.12
N ALA A 127 -0.50 13.81 6.30
CA ALA A 127 0.45 14.29 7.29
C ALA A 127 0.97 13.19 8.24
N HIS A 128 1.36 12.04 7.69
CA HIS A 128 2.05 11.02 8.48
C HIS A 128 3.49 11.45 8.74
N THR A 129 3.93 11.34 10.00
CA THR A 129 5.23 11.77 10.48
C THR A 129 6.19 10.60 10.72
N ALA A 130 7.46 10.90 11.06
CA ALA A 130 8.43 9.88 11.46
C ALA A 130 8.00 9.12 12.73
N ASP A 131 7.31 9.79 13.67
CA ASP A 131 6.73 9.13 14.84
C ASP A 131 5.64 8.12 14.45
N ASP A 132 4.78 8.43 13.45
CA ASP A 132 3.80 7.48 12.92
C ASP A 132 4.48 6.27 12.26
N GLN A 133 5.62 6.48 11.60
CA GLN A 133 6.45 5.42 11.06
C GLN A 133 6.96 4.51 12.17
N ALA A 134 7.56 5.09 13.23
CA ALA A 134 8.06 4.36 14.39
C ALA A 134 6.95 3.56 15.09
N GLU A 135 5.80 4.19 15.37
CA GLU A 135 4.61 3.52 15.92
C GLU A 135 4.21 2.31 15.09
N THR A 136 4.14 2.47 13.76
CA THR A 136 3.75 1.40 12.85
C THR A 136 4.74 0.24 12.85
N LEU A 137 6.03 0.53 12.88
CA LEU A 137 7.08 -0.49 12.95
C LEU A 137 7.01 -1.28 14.26
N ILE A 138 6.87 -0.59 15.40
CA ILE A 138 6.73 -1.22 16.72
C ILE A 138 5.48 -2.11 16.75
N MET A 139 4.33 -1.60 16.27
CA MET A 139 3.10 -2.39 16.18
C MET A 139 3.27 -3.67 15.36
N ARG A 140 3.95 -3.58 14.22
CA ARG A 140 4.19 -4.73 13.34
C ARG A 140 5.18 -5.71 13.97
N TRP A 141 6.21 -5.20 14.63
CA TRP A 141 7.21 -6.01 15.33
C TRP A 141 6.58 -6.81 16.47
N ILE A 142 5.77 -6.19 17.32
CA ILE A 142 5.05 -6.86 18.41
C ILE A 142 4.11 -7.96 17.88
N ARG A 143 3.48 -7.74 16.72
CA ARG A 143 2.60 -8.73 16.09
C ARG A 143 3.34 -9.83 15.34
N GLY A 144 4.64 -9.76 15.26
CA GLY A 144 5.46 -10.65 14.43
C GLY A 144 5.42 -10.27 12.95
N THR A 145 6.54 -9.78 12.44
CA THR A 145 6.65 -9.38 11.04
C THR A 145 7.98 -9.82 10.44
N GLY A 146 8.00 -10.07 9.13
CA GLY A 146 9.22 -10.20 8.36
C GLY A 146 9.67 -8.89 7.76
N VAL A 147 10.79 -8.89 7.00
CA VAL A 147 11.42 -7.72 6.38
C VAL A 147 10.40 -6.86 5.61
N ARG A 148 9.46 -7.47 4.88
CA ARG A 148 8.41 -6.72 4.15
C ARG A 148 7.56 -5.84 5.06
N GLY A 149 7.26 -6.27 6.26
CA GLY A 149 6.51 -5.46 7.21
C GLY A 149 7.35 -4.35 7.83
N LEU A 150 8.67 -4.55 7.92
CA LEU A 150 9.60 -3.54 8.42
C LEU A 150 9.78 -2.33 7.48
N ARG A 151 9.30 -2.38 6.25
CA ARG A 151 9.21 -1.18 5.38
C ARG A 151 8.30 -0.08 5.95
N GLY A 152 7.49 -0.39 6.96
CA GLY A 152 6.61 0.57 7.60
C GLY A 152 5.55 1.17 6.66
N ILE A 153 5.32 2.46 6.81
CA ILE A 153 4.40 3.25 5.98
C ILE A 153 5.18 3.67 4.72
N PRO A 154 4.70 3.37 3.50
CA PRO A 154 5.37 3.83 2.29
C PRO A 154 5.16 5.33 2.09
N THR A 155 6.15 6.04 1.56
CA THR A 155 6.05 7.46 1.19
C THR A 155 4.99 7.70 0.11
N ARG A 156 4.82 6.74 -0.82
CA ARG A 156 3.78 6.76 -1.85
C ARG A 156 2.99 5.45 -1.89
N ARG A 157 1.67 5.57 -2.04
CA ARG A 157 0.77 4.44 -2.30
C ARG A 157 -0.32 4.87 -3.27
N GLY A 158 -0.13 4.60 -4.55
CA GLY A 158 -1.00 5.12 -5.60
C GLY A 158 -0.98 6.65 -5.61
N VAL A 159 -2.14 7.27 -5.47
CA VAL A 159 -2.28 8.73 -5.39
C VAL A 159 -1.95 9.31 -4.01
N LEU A 160 -1.87 8.48 -2.97
CA LEU A 160 -1.55 8.92 -1.61
C LEU A 160 -0.05 9.12 -1.44
N VAL A 161 0.35 10.31 -0.98
CA VAL A 161 1.74 10.68 -0.70
C VAL A 161 1.90 11.16 0.76
N ARG A 162 3.10 11.03 1.33
CA ARG A 162 3.39 11.32 2.73
C ARG A 162 4.68 12.13 2.88
N PRO A 163 4.61 13.43 2.61
CA PRO A 163 5.79 14.26 2.55
C PRO A 163 6.47 14.49 3.91
N LEU A 164 5.72 14.36 5.04
CA LEU A 164 6.26 14.53 6.40
C LEU A 164 6.84 13.25 7.02
N LEU A 165 6.94 12.15 6.26
CA LEU A 165 7.30 10.85 6.83
C LEU A 165 8.72 10.78 7.42
N GLN A 166 9.59 11.73 7.08
CA GLN A 166 10.93 11.89 7.66
C GLN A 166 11.01 13.03 8.69
N VAL A 167 9.88 13.70 8.98
CA VAL A 167 9.81 14.81 9.95
C VAL A 167 9.24 14.29 11.27
N GLY A 168 9.97 14.46 12.36
CA GLY A 168 9.54 14.05 13.69
C GLY A 168 8.49 14.99 14.27
N ARG A 169 7.67 14.49 15.21
CA ARG A 169 6.62 15.27 15.88
C ARG A 169 7.16 16.53 16.55
N ARG A 170 8.30 16.46 17.23
CA ARG A 170 8.94 17.64 17.83
C ARG A 170 9.29 18.72 16.81
N GLN A 171 9.68 18.33 15.61
CA GLN A 171 9.96 19.29 14.53
C GLN A 171 8.66 19.91 14.01
N VAL A 172 7.57 19.14 13.92
CA VAL A 172 6.24 19.66 13.56
C VAL A 172 5.75 20.67 14.60
N GLU A 173 5.84 20.35 15.88
CA GLU A 173 5.45 21.24 16.99
C GLU A 173 6.25 22.54 16.97
N ALA A 174 7.58 22.44 16.88
CA ALA A 174 8.46 23.59 16.77
C ALA A 174 8.22 24.43 15.49
N TYR A 175 7.83 23.76 14.38
CA TYR A 175 7.46 24.45 13.14
C TYR A 175 6.17 25.28 13.33
N ILE A 176 5.12 24.67 13.90
CA ILE A 176 3.83 25.32 14.16
C ILE A 176 4.01 26.52 15.07
N GLU A 177 4.82 26.39 16.13
CA GLU A 177 5.17 27.50 17.03
C GLU A 177 5.93 28.61 16.30
N ALA A 178 6.96 28.27 15.54
CA ALA A 178 7.80 29.22 14.82
C ALA A 178 7.03 30.07 13.78
N VAL A 179 5.98 29.49 13.16
CA VAL A 179 5.15 30.21 12.19
C VAL A 179 3.86 30.78 12.80
N GLY A 180 3.66 30.62 14.11
CA GLY A 180 2.50 31.17 14.84
C GLY A 180 1.16 30.58 14.44
N LEU A 181 1.11 29.31 14.03
CA LEU A 181 -0.14 28.63 13.66
C LEU A 181 -0.84 28.08 14.89
N GLN A 182 -2.15 28.25 14.96
CA GLN A 182 -2.99 27.66 15.99
C GLN A 182 -3.64 26.40 15.44
N ALA A 183 -3.23 25.25 15.95
CA ALA A 183 -3.82 23.96 15.60
C ALA A 183 -4.95 23.60 16.56
N ARG A 184 -5.89 22.78 16.10
CA ARG A 184 -6.92 22.17 16.96
C ARG A 184 -6.38 20.88 17.54
N GLU A 185 -6.65 20.67 18.83
CA GLU A 185 -6.32 19.40 19.48
C GLU A 185 -7.55 18.46 19.40
N ASP A 186 -7.29 17.21 19.07
CA ASP A 186 -8.30 16.16 19.11
C ASP A 186 -8.22 15.43 20.47
N PRO A 187 -9.22 15.60 21.36
CA PRO A 187 -9.21 14.96 22.68
C PRO A 187 -9.17 13.43 22.63
N THR A 188 -9.61 12.82 21.52
CA THR A 188 -9.60 11.36 21.37
C THR A 188 -8.21 10.77 21.23
N ASN A 189 -7.18 11.60 20.92
CA ASN A 189 -5.80 11.18 20.86
C ASN A 189 -5.19 10.85 22.23
N ALA A 190 -5.79 11.26 23.33
CA ALA A 190 -5.33 11.00 24.70
C ALA A 190 -5.72 9.62 25.24
N GLY A 191 -6.73 8.97 24.68
CA GLY A 191 -7.22 7.68 25.16
C GLY A 191 -6.23 6.53 24.94
N LEU A 192 -6.09 5.60 25.91
CA LEU A 192 -5.18 4.44 25.84
C LEU A 192 -5.83 3.17 25.28
N GLU A 193 -7.11 3.17 25.03
CA GLU A 193 -7.85 2.02 24.49
C GLU A 193 -7.27 1.52 23.15
N PRO A 194 -7.01 2.38 22.14
CA PRO A 194 -6.40 1.92 20.90
C PRO A 194 -4.95 1.45 21.12
N PHE A 195 -4.60 0.32 20.53
CA PHE A 195 -3.22 -0.23 20.61
C PHE A 195 -2.16 0.77 20.15
N ARG A 196 -2.46 1.56 19.14
CA ARG A 196 -1.56 2.60 18.65
C ARG A 196 -1.28 3.68 19.69
N ASN A 197 -2.30 4.11 20.45
CA ASN A 197 -2.15 5.09 21.51
C ASN A 197 -1.28 4.55 22.66
N ARG A 198 -1.39 3.24 23.00
CA ARG A 198 -0.49 2.62 23.99
C ARG A 198 0.97 2.63 23.51
N ILE A 199 1.22 2.34 22.23
CA ILE A 199 2.57 2.48 21.65
C ILE A 199 3.06 3.93 21.80
N ARG A 200 2.26 4.91 21.40
CA ARG A 200 2.59 6.34 21.43
C ARG A 200 2.90 6.87 22.83
N HIS A 201 2.07 6.52 23.80
CA HIS A 201 2.10 7.14 25.13
C HIS A 201 2.86 6.33 26.18
N GLN A 202 3.07 5.04 25.96
CA GLN A 202 3.71 4.15 26.94
C GLN A 202 5.01 3.53 26.39
N ILE A 203 5.01 2.93 25.22
CA ILE A 203 6.15 2.13 24.73
C ILE A 203 7.20 3.03 24.08
N LEU A 204 6.81 3.90 23.15
CA LEU A 204 7.74 4.77 22.45
C LEU A 204 8.50 5.74 23.39
N PRO A 205 7.86 6.31 24.44
CA PRO A 205 8.61 7.09 25.44
C PRO A 205 9.69 6.30 26.18
N LEU A 206 9.42 5.03 26.55
CA LEU A 206 10.44 4.16 27.16
C LEU A 206 11.60 3.92 26.21
N LEU A 207 11.32 3.63 24.94
CA LEU A 207 12.38 3.45 23.94
C LEU A 207 13.16 4.75 23.68
N LYS A 208 12.52 5.92 23.74
CA LYS A 208 13.18 7.23 23.64
C LYS A 208 14.07 7.54 24.86
N ALA A 209 13.74 7.00 26.03
CA ALA A 209 14.60 7.13 27.22
C ALA A 209 15.91 6.34 27.08
N GLU A 210 15.85 5.15 26.46
CA GLU A 210 17.04 4.32 26.19
C GLU A 210 17.82 4.86 24.98
N ASN A 211 17.13 5.29 23.93
CA ASN A 211 17.74 5.87 22.74
C ASN A 211 16.94 7.08 22.25
N PRO A 212 17.41 8.32 22.54
CA PRO A 212 16.72 9.53 22.10
C PRO A 212 16.52 9.65 20.59
N LEU A 213 17.33 8.93 19.78
CA LEU A 213 17.27 8.89 18.32
C LEU A 213 16.54 7.65 17.80
N ILE A 214 15.70 7.00 18.61
CA ILE A 214 15.02 5.75 18.22
C ILE A 214 14.08 5.94 17.03
N VAL A 215 13.43 7.09 16.91
CA VAL A 215 12.51 7.38 15.79
C VAL A 215 13.28 7.42 14.48
N GLU A 216 14.41 8.10 14.45
CA GLU A 216 15.30 8.17 13.30
C GLU A 216 15.94 6.80 12.99
N ALA A 217 16.30 6.03 14.03
CA ALA A 217 16.83 4.67 13.86
C ALA A 217 15.80 3.72 13.22
N LEU A 218 14.55 3.80 13.66
CA LEU A 218 13.45 3.04 13.08
C LEU A 218 13.14 3.53 11.66
N GLY A 219 13.23 4.82 11.37
CA GLY A 219 13.13 5.37 10.02
C GLY A 219 14.17 4.76 9.08
N ARG A 220 15.45 4.77 9.47
CA ARG A 220 16.54 4.12 8.70
C ARG A 220 16.31 2.60 8.52
N LEU A 221 15.82 1.91 9.54
CA LEU A 221 15.45 0.51 9.42
C LEU A 221 14.38 0.29 8.35
N ALA A 222 13.36 1.16 8.31
CA ALA A 222 12.31 1.08 7.28
C ALA A 222 12.85 1.32 5.87
N GLU A 223 13.74 2.28 5.69
CA GLU A 223 14.39 2.60 4.41
C GLU A 223 15.25 1.43 3.93
N ASN A 224 16.09 0.85 4.80
CA ASN A 224 16.91 -0.32 4.47
C ASN A 224 16.03 -1.52 4.08
N ALA A 225 15.00 -1.81 4.89
CA ALA A 225 14.05 -2.88 4.58
C ALA A 225 13.30 -2.63 3.26
N HIS A 226 13.02 -1.37 2.93
CA HIS A 226 12.42 -1.01 1.64
C HIS A 226 13.38 -1.32 0.48
N ALA A 227 14.63 -0.87 0.56
CA ALA A 227 15.65 -1.10 -0.47
C ALA A 227 15.91 -2.59 -0.70
N GLU A 228 16.04 -3.37 0.38
CA GLU A 228 16.22 -4.83 0.28
C GLU A 228 15.02 -5.52 -0.38
N VAL A 229 13.80 -5.14 0.00
CA VAL A 229 12.58 -5.72 -0.59
C VAL A 229 12.43 -5.33 -2.06
N GLU A 230 12.78 -4.10 -2.45
CA GLU A 230 12.76 -3.67 -3.84
C GLU A 230 13.83 -4.38 -4.68
N ALA A 231 15.04 -4.57 -4.15
CA ALA A 231 16.08 -5.35 -4.80
C ALA A 231 15.65 -6.81 -5.05
N LEU A 232 15.07 -7.47 -4.02
CA LEU A 232 14.50 -8.81 -4.17
C LEU A 232 13.33 -8.85 -5.16
N HIS A 233 12.49 -7.82 -5.15
CA HIS A 233 11.39 -7.71 -6.11
C HIS A 233 11.90 -7.59 -7.53
N HIS A 234 12.89 -6.73 -7.76
CA HIS A 234 13.53 -6.56 -9.07
C HIS A 234 14.10 -7.89 -9.60
N LEU A 235 14.89 -8.59 -8.77
CA LEU A 235 15.42 -9.91 -9.10
C LEU A 235 14.31 -10.95 -9.36
N ALA A 236 13.25 -10.91 -8.58
CA ALA A 236 12.14 -11.84 -8.73
C ALA A 236 11.37 -11.63 -10.05
N VAL A 237 11.16 -10.36 -10.45
CA VAL A 237 10.38 -10.02 -11.66
C VAL A 237 11.21 -10.18 -12.95
N GLN A 238 12.52 -10.03 -12.89
CA GLN A 238 13.42 -10.29 -14.03
C GLN A 238 13.51 -11.78 -14.42
N GLY A 239 13.09 -12.68 -13.53
CA GLY A 239 13.08 -14.11 -13.82
C GLY A 239 11.94 -14.54 -14.74
N ALA A 240 11.90 -15.83 -15.07
CA ALA A 240 10.94 -16.42 -15.99
C ALA A 240 9.50 -16.36 -15.42
N SER A 241 8.81 -15.27 -15.74
CA SER A 241 7.38 -15.12 -15.52
C SER A 241 6.70 -14.68 -16.81
N ARG A 242 5.53 -15.21 -17.12
CA ARG A 242 4.75 -14.87 -18.30
C ARG A 242 3.35 -14.45 -17.91
N GLU A 243 2.92 -13.30 -18.43
CA GLU A 243 1.53 -12.84 -18.28
C GLU A 243 0.70 -13.28 -19.48
N VAL A 244 -0.53 -13.69 -19.20
CA VAL A 244 -1.52 -14.04 -20.19
C VAL A 244 -2.77 -13.21 -19.95
N LEU A 245 -3.27 -12.57 -21.00
CA LEU A 245 -4.49 -11.78 -20.97
C LEU A 245 -5.66 -12.65 -21.45
N GLY A 246 -6.68 -12.73 -20.63
CA GLY A 246 -7.92 -13.38 -21.01
C GLY A 246 -8.84 -12.45 -21.81
N PRO A 247 -9.80 -13.00 -22.56
CA PRO A 247 -10.78 -12.23 -23.34
C PRO A 247 -11.73 -11.42 -22.46
N ASP A 248 -11.86 -11.75 -21.18
CA ASP A 248 -12.62 -11.03 -20.16
C ASP A 248 -11.86 -9.85 -19.55
N GLY A 249 -10.63 -9.56 -20.05
CA GLY A 249 -9.73 -8.57 -19.48
C GLY A 249 -9.01 -9.03 -18.22
N GLY A 250 -9.23 -10.26 -17.78
CA GLY A 250 -8.51 -10.90 -16.68
C GLY A 250 -7.05 -11.17 -17.04
N VAL A 251 -6.22 -11.39 -16.03
CA VAL A 251 -4.79 -11.69 -16.18
C VAL A 251 -4.49 -12.98 -15.43
N ALA A 252 -3.73 -13.86 -16.05
CA ALA A 252 -3.04 -14.97 -15.39
C ALA A 252 -1.52 -14.73 -15.43
N VAL A 253 -0.81 -15.25 -14.44
CA VAL A 253 0.65 -15.14 -14.37
C VAL A 253 1.24 -16.52 -14.13
N ARG A 254 2.07 -17.00 -15.04
CA ARG A 254 2.86 -18.23 -14.88
C ARG A 254 4.25 -17.90 -14.38
N LEU A 255 4.68 -18.62 -13.36
CA LEU A 255 5.99 -18.52 -12.73
C LEU A 255 6.77 -19.80 -13.04
N GLU A 256 7.82 -19.68 -13.83
CA GLU A 256 8.78 -20.75 -14.06
C GLU A 256 9.69 -20.91 -12.82
N LEU A 257 10.02 -22.17 -12.48
CA LEU A 257 10.77 -22.48 -11.26
C LEU A 257 12.20 -22.95 -11.54
N GLY A 258 12.53 -23.19 -12.81
CA GLY A 258 13.84 -23.75 -13.22
C GLY A 258 15.03 -22.82 -12.98
N ASP A 259 14.79 -21.52 -12.91
CA ASP A 259 15.80 -20.47 -12.65
C ASP A 259 15.94 -20.12 -11.16
N LEU A 260 15.16 -20.75 -10.28
CA LEU A 260 15.26 -20.50 -8.85
C LEU A 260 16.52 -21.15 -8.27
N PRO A 261 17.19 -20.50 -7.30
CA PRO A 261 18.32 -21.08 -6.59
C PRO A 261 18.00 -22.46 -5.98
N LYS A 262 18.99 -23.32 -5.92
CA LYS A 262 18.82 -24.65 -5.30
C LYS A 262 18.75 -24.58 -3.78
N GLU A 263 19.42 -23.61 -3.18
CA GLU A 263 19.43 -23.37 -1.75
C GLU A 263 18.05 -22.88 -1.26
N ARG A 264 17.55 -23.49 -0.20
CA ARG A 264 16.19 -23.25 0.31
C ARG A 264 15.92 -21.77 0.66
N GLY A 265 16.85 -21.10 1.32
CA GLY A 265 16.69 -19.71 1.76
C GLY A 265 16.48 -18.74 0.62
N PRO A 266 17.44 -18.59 -0.31
CA PRO A 266 17.32 -17.75 -1.49
C PRO A 266 16.14 -18.14 -2.39
N ARG A 267 15.92 -19.46 -2.59
CA ARG A 267 14.78 -19.99 -3.34
C ARG A 267 13.45 -19.48 -2.79
N MET A 268 13.25 -19.63 -1.47
CA MET A 268 12.04 -19.16 -0.79
C MET A 268 11.85 -17.65 -0.86
N GLY A 269 12.91 -16.90 -0.70
CA GLY A 269 12.90 -15.45 -0.83
C GLY A 269 12.37 -15.03 -2.20
N ILE A 270 13.00 -15.49 -3.27
CA ILE A 270 12.65 -15.14 -4.65
C ILE A 270 11.25 -15.67 -5.00
N PHE A 271 10.95 -16.93 -4.70
CA PHE A 271 9.65 -17.55 -4.97
C PHE A 271 8.51 -16.79 -4.26
N SER A 272 8.67 -16.44 -2.99
CA SER A 272 7.65 -15.70 -2.26
C SER A 272 7.38 -14.31 -2.86
N HIS A 273 8.40 -13.65 -3.41
CA HIS A 273 8.25 -12.38 -4.11
C HIS A 273 7.53 -12.53 -5.46
N ARG A 274 7.91 -13.53 -6.26
CA ARG A 274 7.24 -13.86 -7.53
C ARG A 274 5.77 -14.19 -7.32
N LEU A 275 5.46 -15.05 -6.36
CA LEU A 275 4.08 -15.44 -6.06
C LEU A 275 3.23 -14.24 -5.61
N ARG A 276 3.79 -13.37 -4.77
CA ARG A 276 3.09 -12.14 -4.34
C ARG A 276 2.87 -11.16 -5.47
N TRP A 277 3.87 -10.97 -6.31
CA TRP A 277 3.77 -10.13 -7.49
C TRP A 277 2.70 -10.66 -8.46
N ALA A 278 2.71 -11.96 -8.75
CA ALA A 278 1.72 -12.59 -9.60
C ALA A 278 0.30 -12.46 -9.02
N HIS A 279 0.14 -12.73 -7.73
CA HIS A 279 -1.15 -12.55 -7.05
C HIS A 279 -1.64 -11.09 -7.11
N GLU A 280 -0.78 -10.13 -6.84
CA GLU A 280 -1.13 -8.72 -6.91
C GLU A 280 -1.49 -8.29 -8.34
N ARG A 281 -0.79 -8.82 -9.34
CA ARG A 281 -1.04 -8.55 -10.75
C ARG A 281 -2.40 -9.08 -11.21
N VAL A 282 -2.73 -10.32 -10.84
CA VAL A 282 -4.04 -10.95 -11.13
C VAL A 282 -5.15 -10.19 -10.41
N ARG A 283 -4.96 -9.86 -9.15
CA ARG A 283 -5.92 -9.10 -8.34
C ARG A 283 -6.24 -7.72 -8.91
N ARG A 284 -5.22 -6.98 -9.36
CA ARG A 284 -5.42 -5.67 -9.99
C ARG A 284 -6.28 -5.75 -11.25
N ALA A 285 -6.15 -6.82 -12.00
CA ALA A 285 -6.97 -7.05 -13.17
C ALA A 285 -8.42 -7.37 -12.81
N LEU A 286 -8.66 -8.13 -11.71
CA LEU A 286 -9.99 -8.48 -11.24
C LEU A 286 -10.75 -7.29 -10.63
N ASP A 287 -10.08 -6.46 -9.84
CA ASP A 287 -10.71 -5.37 -9.09
C ASP A 287 -10.79 -4.06 -9.88
N GLY A 288 -10.23 -4.03 -11.10
CA GLY A 288 -10.05 -2.80 -11.85
C GLY A 288 -9.07 -1.85 -11.14
N LYS A 289 -9.24 -0.52 -11.33
CA LYS A 289 -8.38 0.48 -10.69
C LYS A 289 -8.66 0.69 -9.19
N HIS A 290 -9.66 0.00 -8.63
CA HIS A 290 -10.11 0.19 -7.26
C HIS A 290 -9.52 -0.85 -6.29
N GLY A 291 -8.60 -0.39 -5.47
CA GLY A 291 -8.40 -0.79 -4.09
C GLY A 291 -7.97 -2.23 -3.76
N LEU A 292 -6.67 -2.46 -3.77
CA LEU A 292 -5.98 -3.59 -3.12
C LEU A 292 -6.09 -3.62 -1.57
N GLN A 293 -7.22 -3.29 -0.96
CA GLN A 293 -7.36 -3.34 0.48
C GLN A 293 -7.89 -4.71 0.94
N GLY A 294 -7.20 -5.31 1.90
CA GLY A 294 -7.69 -6.46 2.65
C GLY A 294 -7.27 -7.86 2.18
N HIS A 295 -6.77 -8.04 0.97
CA HIS A 295 -6.51 -9.38 0.40
C HIS A 295 -5.04 -9.64 0.05
N GLN A 296 -4.12 -9.23 0.94
CA GLN A 296 -2.69 -9.46 0.72
C GLN A 296 -2.31 -10.93 0.99
N LEU A 297 -1.40 -11.45 0.16
CA LEU A 297 -0.85 -12.78 0.33
C LEU A 297 0.05 -12.83 1.58
N GLY A 298 -0.42 -13.49 2.63
CA GLY A 298 0.32 -13.70 3.87
C GLY A 298 1.36 -14.82 3.74
N ARG A 299 2.22 -14.97 4.77
CA ARG A 299 3.23 -16.04 4.83
C ARG A 299 2.62 -17.44 4.70
N ASN A 300 1.50 -17.68 5.39
CA ASN A 300 0.85 -19.00 5.38
C ASN A 300 0.38 -19.42 3.98
N HIS A 301 -0.09 -18.49 3.17
CA HIS A 301 -0.47 -18.79 1.79
C HIS A 301 0.75 -19.17 0.93
N VAL A 302 1.88 -18.49 1.10
CA VAL A 302 3.13 -18.82 0.41
C VAL A 302 3.62 -20.20 0.80
N LEU A 303 3.60 -20.51 2.11
CA LEU A 303 3.99 -21.83 2.63
C LEU A 303 3.07 -22.94 2.12
N ALA A 304 1.76 -22.70 2.04
CA ALA A 304 0.82 -23.67 1.48
C ALA A 304 1.10 -24.00 0.01
N VAL A 305 1.43 -22.98 -0.81
CA VAL A 305 1.83 -23.21 -2.20
C VAL A 305 3.16 -23.96 -2.28
N GLU A 306 4.13 -23.63 -1.43
CA GLU A 306 5.42 -24.32 -1.38
C GLU A 306 5.28 -25.79 -0.95
N GLU A 307 4.46 -26.07 0.04
CA GLU A 307 4.19 -27.44 0.50
C GLU A 307 3.58 -28.28 -0.60
N VAL A 308 2.59 -27.74 -1.30
CA VAL A 308 1.98 -28.40 -2.46
C VAL A 308 3.01 -28.60 -3.57
N LEU A 309 3.83 -27.59 -3.86
CA LEU A 309 4.90 -27.67 -4.85
C LEU A 309 5.93 -28.73 -4.50
N ALA A 310 6.35 -28.82 -3.22
CA ALA A 310 7.33 -29.81 -2.76
C ALA A 310 6.83 -31.27 -2.91
N SER A 311 5.51 -31.47 -2.91
CA SER A 311 4.87 -32.78 -3.07
C SER A 311 4.37 -33.06 -4.49
N ALA A 312 4.33 -32.06 -5.38
CA ALA A 312 3.94 -32.25 -6.77
C ALA A 312 4.94 -33.12 -7.53
N ARG A 313 4.46 -34.02 -8.38
CA ARG A 313 5.29 -34.91 -9.20
C ARG A 313 4.79 -34.93 -10.64
N GLY A 314 5.71 -34.82 -11.56
CA GLY A 314 5.45 -34.89 -12.99
C GLY A 314 4.41 -33.86 -13.43
N ARG A 315 3.35 -34.34 -14.06
CA ARG A 315 2.26 -33.51 -14.60
C ARG A 315 1.04 -33.38 -13.70
N GLU A 316 1.15 -33.82 -12.43
CA GLU A 316 0.05 -33.68 -11.48
C GLU A 316 -0.29 -32.23 -11.25
N VAL A 317 -1.56 -31.86 -11.41
CA VAL A 317 -2.08 -30.50 -11.20
C VAL A 317 -2.72 -30.40 -9.84
N ARG A 318 -2.22 -29.49 -9.01
CA ARG A 318 -2.78 -29.21 -7.69
C ARG A 318 -3.17 -27.74 -7.59
N ARG A 319 -4.12 -27.44 -6.71
CA ARG A 319 -4.68 -26.09 -6.56
C ARG A 319 -4.59 -25.63 -5.13
N VAL A 320 -4.23 -24.35 -4.94
CA VAL A 320 -4.20 -23.68 -3.63
C VAL A 320 -5.00 -22.39 -3.75
N SER A 321 -6.09 -22.27 -3.00
CA SER A 321 -6.87 -21.04 -2.92
C SER A 321 -6.06 -19.92 -2.27
N LEU A 322 -6.06 -18.76 -2.90
CA LEU A 322 -5.40 -17.56 -2.44
C LEU A 322 -6.44 -16.47 -2.13
N PRO A 323 -6.10 -15.47 -1.32
CA PRO A 323 -7.03 -14.39 -0.99
C PRO A 323 -7.57 -13.66 -2.23
N GLY A 324 -8.84 -13.27 -2.20
CA GLY A 324 -9.42 -12.39 -3.21
C GLY A 324 -9.79 -13.07 -4.52
N LYS A 325 -10.36 -14.27 -4.46
CA LYS A 325 -10.85 -15.03 -5.63
C LYS A 325 -9.74 -15.34 -6.64
N VAL A 326 -8.59 -15.71 -6.14
CA VAL A 326 -7.41 -16.10 -6.91
C VAL A 326 -6.99 -17.49 -6.51
N VAL A 327 -6.48 -18.28 -7.45
CA VAL A 327 -5.99 -19.63 -7.21
C VAL A 327 -4.58 -19.79 -7.77
N ALA A 328 -3.70 -20.45 -7.02
CA ALA A 328 -2.45 -20.96 -7.52
C ALA A 328 -2.65 -22.37 -8.06
N VAL A 329 -2.37 -22.55 -9.33
CA VAL A 329 -2.32 -23.86 -10.01
C VAL A 329 -0.86 -24.31 -9.99
N VAL A 330 -0.56 -25.40 -9.31
CA VAL A 330 0.78 -25.89 -9.02
C VAL A 330 1.08 -27.14 -9.82
N VAL A 331 2.19 -27.12 -10.53
CA VAL A 331 2.80 -28.27 -11.22
C VAL A 331 4.29 -28.29 -10.89
N GLU A 332 4.95 -29.43 -10.97
CA GLU A 332 6.35 -29.60 -10.56
C GLU A 332 7.30 -28.52 -11.13
N ALA A 333 7.10 -28.12 -12.38
CA ALA A 333 7.99 -27.18 -13.08
C ALA A 333 7.58 -25.72 -12.98
N TRP A 334 6.32 -25.41 -12.61
CA TRP A 334 5.79 -24.05 -12.61
C TRP A 334 4.57 -23.86 -11.69
N VAL A 335 4.27 -22.62 -11.41
CA VAL A 335 3.05 -22.21 -10.69
C VAL A 335 2.33 -21.14 -11.51
N SER A 336 1.06 -21.36 -11.84
CA SER A 336 0.22 -20.33 -12.45
C SER A 336 -0.72 -19.72 -11.42
N VAL A 337 -0.77 -18.39 -11.37
CA VAL A 337 -1.71 -17.63 -10.54
C VAL A 337 -2.82 -17.13 -11.46
N VAL A 338 -4.05 -17.50 -11.16
CA VAL A 338 -5.20 -17.31 -12.06
C VAL A 338 -6.41 -16.78 -11.29
N PRO A 339 -7.36 -16.09 -11.94
CA PRO A 339 -8.67 -15.82 -11.38
C PRO A 339 -9.42 -17.12 -11.05
N GLU A 340 -10.08 -17.19 -9.89
CA GLU A 340 -10.89 -18.37 -9.52
C GLU A 340 -12.01 -18.64 -10.53
N THR A 341 -12.59 -17.60 -11.12
CA THR A 341 -13.62 -17.69 -12.15
C THR A 341 -13.19 -18.46 -13.38
N TRP A 342 -11.90 -18.47 -13.72
CA TRP A 342 -11.38 -19.21 -14.87
C TRP A 342 -11.38 -20.72 -14.66
N LEU A 343 -11.48 -21.17 -13.42
CA LEU A 343 -11.59 -22.60 -13.08
C LEU A 343 -13.03 -23.10 -13.07
N THR A 344 -14.01 -22.20 -12.87
CA THR A 344 -15.43 -22.53 -12.75
C THR A 344 -16.23 -22.14 -13.99
N THR A 345 -15.84 -21.06 -14.66
CA THR A 345 -16.48 -20.55 -15.87
C THR A 345 -15.35 -20.16 -16.84
N PRO A 346 -14.80 -21.11 -17.57
CA PRO A 346 -13.69 -20.83 -18.47
C PRO A 346 -14.12 -19.91 -19.61
N PRO A 347 -13.21 -19.09 -20.10
CA PRO A 347 -13.46 -18.21 -21.25
C PRO A 347 -13.92 -19.03 -22.45
N ALA A 348 -14.89 -18.51 -23.19
CA ALA A 348 -15.49 -19.19 -24.35
C ALA A 348 -14.56 -19.24 -25.58
N LEU A 349 -13.37 -18.67 -25.51
CA LEU A 349 -12.42 -18.58 -26.62
C LEU A 349 -11.11 -19.28 -26.27
N GLU A 350 -10.54 -19.92 -27.26
CA GLU A 350 -9.16 -20.39 -27.20
C GLU A 350 -8.22 -19.18 -27.18
N TRP A 351 -7.20 -19.22 -26.32
CA TRP A 351 -6.18 -18.20 -26.27
C TRP A 351 -4.80 -18.80 -25.96
N GLU A 352 -3.81 -18.24 -26.58
CA GLU A 352 -2.43 -18.68 -26.42
C GLU A 352 -1.90 -18.25 -25.06
N VAL A 353 -1.53 -19.20 -24.24
CA VAL A 353 -0.94 -18.95 -22.91
C VAL A 353 0.55 -18.75 -23.02
N PHE A 354 1.17 -19.56 -23.90
CA PHE A 354 2.60 -19.53 -24.20
C PHE A 354 2.82 -20.03 -25.62
N PRO A 355 3.94 -19.69 -26.26
CA PRO A 355 4.25 -20.25 -27.58
C PRO A 355 4.16 -21.78 -27.58
N GLY A 356 3.22 -22.32 -28.37
CA GLY A 356 2.96 -23.76 -28.47
C GLY A 356 2.01 -24.36 -27.44
N GLU A 357 1.46 -23.56 -26.51
CA GLU A 357 0.48 -24.00 -25.52
C GLU A 357 -0.81 -23.16 -25.63
N THR A 358 -1.96 -23.81 -25.70
CA THR A 358 -3.26 -23.18 -25.88
C THR A 358 -4.18 -23.52 -24.71
N LEU A 359 -4.95 -22.54 -24.24
CA LEU A 359 -6.06 -22.75 -23.33
C LEU A 359 -7.34 -22.97 -24.15
N ALA A 360 -8.00 -24.10 -23.94
CA ALA A 360 -9.25 -24.42 -24.61
C ALA A 360 -10.48 -24.06 -23.76
N PRO A 361 -11.65 -23.81 -24.39
CA PRO A 361 -12.92 -23.67 -23.70
C PRO A 361 -13.24 -24.92 -22.88
N GLY A 362 -13.75 -24.73 -21.66
CA GLY A 362 -14.10 -25.84 -20.77
C GLY A 362 -13.08 -26.17 -19.70
N GLY A 363 -11.97 -25.47 -19.66
CA GLY A 363 -10.94 -25.62 -18.62
C GLY A 363 -9.59 -25.16 -19.08
N PHE A 364 -8.61 -25.21 -18.17
CA PHE A 364 -7.22 -25.05 -18.57
C PHE A 364 -6.77 -26.32 -19.27
N THR A 365 -6.72 -26.25 -20.58
CA THR A 365 -6.19 -27.33 -21.41
C THR A 365 -4.90 -26.85 -22.01
N PHE A 366 -3.77 -27.29 -21.46
CA PHE A 366 -2.49 -27.06 -22.10
C PHE A 366 -2.27 -28.10 -23.17
N LYS A 367 -1.80 -27.68 -24.34
CA LYS A 367 -1.52 -28.61 -25.42
C LYS A 367 -0.51 -29.69 -24.94
N GLY A 368 -0.92 -30.92 -25.00
CA GLY A 368 -0.18 -32.06 -24.46
C GLY A 368 -0.60 -32.49 -23.04
N TRP A 369 -1.57 -31.80 -22.41
CA TRP A 369 -2.05 -32.12 -21.05
C TRP A 369 -3.55 -32.25 -20.94
N SER A 370 -4.27 -32.07 -22.01
CA SER A 370 -5.73 -32.03 -22.02
C SER A 370 -6.41 -33.25 -21.37
N GLU A 371 -5.78 -34.39 -21.43
CA GLU A 371 -6.31 -35.62 -20.87
C GLU A 371 -6.13 -35.76 -19.35
N GLU A 372 -5.14 -35.04 -18.76
CA GLU A 372 -4.79 -35.13 -17.35
C GLU A 372 -5.43 -34.02 -16.50
N VAL A 373 -5.73 -32.85 -17.12
CA VAL A 373 -6.22 -31.67 -16.41
C VAL A 373 -7.72 -31.60 -16.29
N THR A 374 -8.46 -32.13 -17.26
CA THR A 374 -9.92 -31.98 -17.28
C THR A 374 -10.67 -33.02 -16.45
N GLY A 375 -10.00 -34.08 -15.97
CA GLY A 375 -10.62 -35.13 -15.13
C GLY A 375 -11.86 -35.79 -15.68
N GLU A 376 -12.39 -35.30 -16.78
CA GLU A 376 -13.45 -35.93 -17.55
C GLU A 376 -12.79 -36.84 -18.57
N GLY A 377 -12.64 -38.08 -18.15
CA GLY A 377 -12.18 -39.15 -19.04
C GLY A 377 -13.00 -39.20 -20.29
N GLN A 378 -12.51 -38.59 -21.35
CA GLN A 378 -12.75 -39.23 -22.62
C GLN A 378 -11.89 -40.49 -22.61
N GLY A 379 -12.52 -41.54 -22.13
CA GLY A 379 -11.93 -42.87 -22.13
C GLY A 379 -11.35 -43.12 -23.49
N LYS A 380 -10.09 -43.38 -23.54
CA LYS A 380 -9.47 -43.95 -24.70
C LYS A 380 -10.26 -45.18 -25.06
N LYS A 381 -10.97 -45.09 -26.14
CA LYS A 381 -11.17 -46.25 -27.00
C LYS A 381 -10.14 -46.14 -28.10
N ASN A 382 -9.19 -47.04 -27.96
CA ASN A 382 -8.09 -47.40 -28.85
C ASN A 382 -6.94 -46.43 -28.97
#